data_6b72d1cb23d61f6d53d33e79ef80fed5
#
_entry.id   6b72d1cb23d61f6d53d33e79ef80fed5
#
_cell.length_a   1.000
_cell.length_b   1.000
_cell.length_c   1.000
_cell.angle_alpha   90.00
_cell.angle_beta   90.00
_cell.angle_gamma   90.00
#
_symmetry.space_group_name_H-M   'P 1'
#
loop_
_entity.id
_entity.type
_entity.pdbx_description
1 polymer ?
#
loop_
_entity_poly.entity_id
_entity_poly.type
_entity_poly.pdbx_seq_one_letter_code
_entity_poly.pdbx_strand_id
1 'polypeptide(L)'
;MRGCNKFCSFCIVPFTRGRERSRSIESVVDEVKKAVDQGFAEITLLGQNVNSYKYEGNTFAELLLAVSDIKGVKRIRYTSPHPQDINVELLEVMASRKNICNYIHFPMQSGSNEILKRMNRTYTREHFHYMASKIREIMPNCGLSTDIIVGFPGETDEQFRETLDLMEKVKFNSAYTFKYSPRPYTKAEQFTEQISEDVKKERLDEMLVLQRRHTLELNKKMVGTYQQVLIEKESKKSSNHWAGRTDSNEWVII
;
A
#
# COMPACT_ATOMS: atom_id res chain seq x y z
N MET A 1 5.28 13.13 -5.86
CA MET A 1 6.16 12.61 -6.91
C MET A 1 5.34 12.15 -8.11
N ARG A 2 5.88 12.23 -9.35
CA ARG A 2 5.19 11.88 -10.60
C ARG A 2 6.06 10.96 -11.45
N GLY A 3 5.44 9.96 -12.12
CA GLY A 3 6.13 8.96 -12.94
C GLY A 3 6.64 7.77 -12.13
N CYS A 4 7.16 6.73 -12.81
CA CYS A 4 7.69 5.52 -12.16
C CYS A 4 8.80 4.89 -13.02
N ASN A 5 9.92 4.50 -12.39
CA ASN A 5 11.06 3.86 -13.05
C ASN A 5 11.11 2.33 -12.84
N LYS A 6 10.09 1.71 -12.22
CA LYS A 6 10.15 0.26 -11.87
C LYS A 6 9.89 -0.66 -13.06
N PHE A 7 9.16 -0.21 -14.08
CA PHE A 7 8.87 -0.99 -15.30
C PHE A 7 8.35 -2.41 -15.02
N CYS A 8 7.45 -2.56 -14.03
CA CYS A 8 6.78 -3.84 -13.79
C CYS A 8 6.11 -4.33 -15.07
N SER A 9 6.25 -5.63 -15.42
CA SER A 9 5.87 -6.17 -16.71
C SER A 9 4.39 -6.03 -17.08
N PHE A 10 3.51 -5.84 -16.09
CA PHE A 10 2.07 -5.65 -16.24
C PHE A 10 1.61 -4.18 -16.20
N CYS A 11 2.53 -3.23 -15.96
CA CYS A 11 2.16 -1.86 -15.60
C CYS A 11 2.42 -0.89 -16.75
N ILE A 12 1.38 -0.11 -17.10
CA ILE A 12 1.43 0.91 -18.15
C ILE A 12 1.96 2.28 -17.65
N VAL A 13 2.09 2.47 -16.33
CA VAL A 13 2.41 3.77 -15.72
C VAL A 13 3.69 4.42 -16.27
N PRO A 14 4.82 3.72 -16.46
CA PRO A 14 6.03 4.34 -17.02
C PRO A 14 5.79 4.98 -18.40
N PHE A 15 4.91 4.40 -19.20
CA PHE A 15 4.59 4.87 -20.54
C PHE A 15 3.61 6.04 -20.55
N THR A 16 2.68 6.09 -19.60
CA THR A 16 1.64 7.14 -19.53
C THR A 16 2.03 8.32 -18.66
N ARG A 17 2.87 8.12 -17.63
CA ARG A 17 3.30 9.16 -16.67
C ARG A 17 4.76 9.56 -16.79
N GLY A 18 5.55 8.79 -17.56
CA GLY A 18 6.97 9.01 -17.79
C GLY A 18 7.87 8.65 -16.61
N ARG A 19 9.11 9.13 -16.67
CA ARG A 19 10.11 8.91 -15.60
C ARG A 19 9.75 9.60 -14.31
N GLU A 20 10.29 9.07 -13.20
CA GLU A 20 10.13 9.66 -11.86
C GLU A 20 10.66 11.09 -11.81
N ARG A 21 9.85 11.97 -11.23
CA ARG A 21 10.19 13.36 -10.95
C ARG A 21 9.64 13.76 -9.60
N SER A 22 10.51 14.21 -8.72
CA SER A 22 10.18 14.73 -7.40
C SER A 22 10.11 16.25 -7.42
N ARG A 23 9.37 16.83 -6.50
CA ARG A 23 9.35 18.27 -6.19
C ARG A 23 10.28 18.52 -5.01
N SER A 24 10.77 19.75 -4.83
CA SER A 24 11.52 20.09 -3.63
C SER A 24 10.67 20.00 -2.37
N ILE A 25 11.31 19.77 -1.21
CA ILE A 25 10.65 19.74 0.09
C ILE A 25 9.91 21.05 0.34
N GLU A 26 10.54 22.19 0.07
CA GLU A 26 9.95 23.53 0.27
C GLU A 26 8.65 23.67 -0.50
N SER A 27 8.64 23.25 -1.77
CA SER A 27 7.43 23.31 -2.62
C SER A 27 6.28 22.46 -2.06
N VAL A 28 6.59 21.30 -1.46
CA VAL A 28 5.56 20.44 -0.84
C VAL A 28 5.09 21.04 0.49
N VAL A 29 6.01 21.52 1.32
CA VAL A 29 5.72 22.17 2.60
C VAL A 29 4.81 23.39 2.41
N ASP A 30 5.10 24.25 1.41
CA ASP A 30 4.27 25.43 1.12
C ASP A 30 2.86 25.05 0.67
N GLU A 31 2.71 23.97 -0.11
CA GLU A 31 1.38 23.46 -0.48
C GLU A 31 0.62 22.91 0.72
N VAL A 32 1.30 22.18 1.61
CA VAL A 32 0.70 21.65 2.83
C VAL A 32 0.28 22.78 3.79
N LYS A 33 1.10 23.82 3.96
CA LYS A 33 0.72 25.00 4.77
C LYS A 33 -0.55 25.66 4.25
N LYS A 34 -0.64 25.88 2.94
CA LYS A 34 -1.85 26.42 2.31
C LYS A 34 -3.09 25.55 2.54
N ALA A 35 -2.93 24.21 2.50
CA ALA A 35 -4.03 23.29 2.81
C ALA A 35 -4.46 23.40 4.31
N VAL A 36 -3.49 23.49 5.22
CA VAL A 36 -3.77 23.68 6.65
C VAL A 36 -4.49 25.02 6.90
N ASP A 37 -4.06 26.10 6.26
CA ASP A 37 -4.70 27.41 6.36
C ASP A 37 -6.16 27.40 5.86
N GLN A 38 -6.49 26.48 4.95
CA GLN A 38 -7.85 26.21 4.46
C GLN A 38 -8.65 25.27 5.40
N GLY A 39 -8.06 24.80 6.49
CA GLY A 39 -8.72 23.94 7.48
C GLY A 39 -8.61 22.45 7.24
N PHE A 40 -7.81 21.99 6.26
CA PHE A 40 -7.60 20.56 6.04
C PHE A 40 -6.77 19.95 7.18
N ALA A 41 -7.31 18.91 7.81
CA ALA A 41 -6.69 18.23 8.95
C ALA A 41 -5.83 17.00 8.54
N GLU A 42 -6.15 16.35 7.43
CA GLU A 42 -5.41 15.19 6.90
C GLU A 42 -4.77 15.55 5.56
N ILE A 43 -3.49 15.23 5.43
CA ILE A 43 -2.70 15.40 4.21
C ILE A 43 -2.33 14.04 3.66
N THR A 44 -2.57 13.80 2.39
CA THR A 44 -2.12 12.57 1.71
C THR A 44 -1.04 12.89 0.68
N LEU A 45 0.17 12.39 0.87
CA LEU A 45 1.25 12.52 -0.09
C LEU A 45 1.07 11.49 -1.21
N LEU A 46 1.00 11.99 -2.44
CA LEU A 46 0.71 11.18 -3.62
C LEU A 46 1.95 10.93 -4.49
N GLY A 47 2.03 9.73 -5.04
CA GLY A 47 3.04 9.36 -6.04
C GLY A 47 2.69 8.04 -6.72
N GLN A 48 3.32 7.74 -7.85
CA GLN A 48 3.24 6.42 -8.47
C GLN A 48 4.21 5.42 -7.82
N ASN A 49 5.24 5.92 -7.14
CA ASN A 49 6.15 5.20 -6.25
C ASN A 49 6.65 6.21 -5.22
N VAL A 50 5.79 6.57 -4.26
CA VAL A 50 6.01 7.73 -3.40
C VAL A 50 7.29 7.64 -2.57
N ASN A 51 7.64 6.44 -2.12
CA ASN A 51 8.80 6.21 -1.26
C ASN A 51 10.14 6.09 -2.02
N SER A 52 10.13 6.18 -3.36
CA SER A 52 11.35 6.44 -4.14
C SER A 52 11.67 7.94 -4.27
N TYR A 53 10.92 8.80 -3.57
CA TYR A 53 11.15 10.23 -3.58
C TYR A 53 12.64 10.54 -3.34
N LYS A 54 13.20 11.34 -4.24
CA LYS A 54 14.55 11.84 -4.13
C LYS A 54 14.63 13.22 -4.79
N TYR A 55 15.13 14.20 -4.04
CA TYR A 55 15.34 15.55 -4.54
C TYR A 55 16.57 16.17 -3.85
N GLU A 56 17.59 16.51 -4.63
CA GLU A 56 18.85 17.12 -4.12
C GLU A 56 19.46 16.40 -2.90
N GLY A 57 19.40 15.06 -2.92
CA GLY A 57 19.89 14.21 -1.83
C GLY A 57 18.85 13.85 -0.77
N ASN A 58 17.78 14.63 -0.64
CA ASN A 58 16.72 14.36 0.35
C ASN A 58 15.89 13.13 0.00
N THR A 59 15.53 12.35 1.02
CA THR A 59 14.75 11.11 0.97
C THR A 59 13.27 11.34 1.24
N PHE A 60 12.46 10.28 1.06
CA PHE A 60 11.04 10.33 1.44
C PHE A 60 10.84 10.48 2.95
N ALA A 61 11.73 9.88 3.76
CA ALA A 61 11.71 10.00 5.22
C ALA A 61 11.88 11.46 5.66
N GLU A 62 12.83 12.19 5.06
CA GLU A 62 13.05 13.61 5.34
C GLU A 62 11.88 14.49 4.88
N LEU A 63 11.29 14.21 3.71
CA LEU A 63 10.06 14.89 3.29
C LEU A 63 8.93 14.66 4.30
N LEU A 64 8.76 13.42 4.78
CA LEU A 64 7.70 13.06 5.72
C LEU A 64 7.91 13.79 7.07
N LEU A 65 9.15 13.87 7.55
CA LEU A 65 9.51 14.66 8.73
C LEU A 65 9.15 16.14 8.54
N ALA A 66 9.60 16.75 7.45
CA ALA A 66 9.34 18.17 7.17
C ALA A 66 7.83 18.49 7.14
N VAL A 67 7.02 17.60 6.56
CA VAL A 67 5.55 17.74 6.56
C VAL A 67 4.97 17.53 7.95
N SER A 68 5.53 16.60 8.74
CA SER A 68 5.03 16.31 10.09
C SER A 68 5.28 17.44 11.08
N ASP A 69 6.29 18.26 10.85
CA ASP A 69 6.63 19.41 11.70
C ASP A 69 5.74 20.65 11.42
N ILE A 70 4.87 20.62 10.40
CA ILE A 70 3.97 21.73 10.10
C ILE A 70 2.86 21.79 11.15
N LYS A 71 2.80 22.92 11.86
CA LYS A 71 1.73 23.17 12.86
C LYS A 71 0.37 23.14 12.18
N GLY A 72 -0.56 22.35 12.74
CA GLY A 72 -1.93 22.22 12.22
C GLY A 72 -2.18 20.93 11.44
N VAL A 73 -1.15 20.26 10.93
CA VAL A 73 -1.28 18.94 10.32
C VAL A 73 -1.61 17.90 11.39
N LYS A 74 -2.81 17.33 11.34
CA LYS A 74 -3.30 16.33 12.32
C LYS A 74 -2.99 14.91 11.89
N ARG A 75 -3.05 14.62 10.58
CA ARG A 75 -2.76 13.29 10.01
C ARG A 75 -2.02 13.42 8.69
N ILE A 76 -1.07 12.53 8.50
CA ILE A 76 -0.33 12.36 7.26
C ILE A 76 -0.47 10.92 6.81
N ARG A 77 -0.88 10.75 5.56
CA ARG A 77 -0.88 9.47 4.83
C ARG A 77 -0.06 9.59 3.56
N TYR A 78 0.32 8.46 3.01
CA TYR A 78 0.92 8.40 1.69
C TYR A 78 0.41 7.17 0.93
N THR A 79 0.49 7.23 -0.40
CA THR A 79 -0.04 6.16 -1.27
C THR A 79 1.04 5.61 -2.18
N SER A 80 0.79 4.38 -2.67
CA SER A 80 1.58 3.73 -3.71
C SER A 80 3.09 3.59 -3.39
N PRO A 81 3.48 3.18 -2.18
CA PRO A 81 4.86 2.83 -1.93
C PRO A 81 5.22 1.53 -2.67
N HIS A 82 6.49 1.38 -3.00
CA HIS A 82 7.02 0.13 -3.55
C HIS A 82 7.78 -0.64 -2.45
N PRO A 83 7.54 -1.95 -2.28
CA PRO A 83 8.15 -2.72 -1.19
C PRO A 83 9.68 -2.63 -1.12
N GLN A 84 10.36 -2.59 -2.25
CA GLN A 84 11.81 -2.44 -2.31
C GLN A 84 12.34 -1.13 -1.69
N ASP A 85 11.54 -0.07 -1.76
CA ASP A 85 11.98 1.27 -1.34
C ASP A 85 11.49 1.60 0.10
N ILE A 86 10.86 0.64 0.80
CA ILE A 86 10.60 0.73 2.24
C ILE A 86 11.86 0.29 2.99
N ASN A 87 12.33 1.13 3.90
CA ASN A 87 13.51 0.89 4.71
C ASN A 87 13.24 1.20 6.19
N VAL A 88 14.17 0.80 7.06
CA VAL A 88 14.05 0.98 8.51
C VAL A 88 13.96 2.46 8.88
N GLU A 89 14.72 3.33 8.23
CA GLU A 89 14.71 4.78 8.46
C GLU A 89 13.29 5.35 8.29
N LEU A 90 12.59 4.99 7.21
CA LEU A 90 11.20 5.42 6.97
C LEU A 90 10.28 4.93 8.09
N LEU A 91 10.43 3.68 8.53
CA LEU A 91 9.61 3.10 9.60
C LEU A 91 9.85 3.79 10.94
N GLU A 92 11.11 4.11 11.27
CA GLU A 92 11.48 4.84 12.47
C GLU A 92 10.91 6.27 12.47
N VAL A 93 10.97 6.95 11.34
CA VAL A 93 10.34 8.27 11.16
C VAL A 93 8.84 8.17 11.38
N MET A 94 8.16 7.18 10.79
CA MET A 94 6.72 6.98 11.00
C MET A 94 6.39 6.71 12.46
N ALA A 95 7.17 5.86 13.14
CA ALA A 95 6.96 5.52 14.55
C ALA A 95 7.23 6.72 15.49
N SER A 96 8.13 7.63 15.12
CA SER A 96 8.51 8.78 15.94
C SER A 96 7.50 9.92 15.96
N ARG A 97 6.54 9.96 15.04
CA ARG A 97 5.61 11.08 14.84
C ARG A 97 4.15 10.65 14.97
N LYS A 98 3.45 11.20 15.96
CA LYS A 98 2.05 10.88 16.26
C LYS A 98 1.06 11.28 15.16
N ASN A 99 1.42 12.23 14.30
CA ASN A 99 0.59 12.68 13.19
C ASN A 99 0.87 11.96 11.87
N ILE A 100 1.85 11.05 11.80
CA ILE A 100 2.02 10.14 10.68
C ILE A 100 1.20 8.89 10.97
N CYS A 101 0.23 8.59 10.12
CA CYS A 101 -0.69 7.47 10.33
C CYS A 101 0.03 6.12 10.32
N ASN A 102 -0.31 5.26 11.27
CA ASN A 102 0.17 3.88 11.39
C ASN A 102 -0.47 2.96 10.33
N TYR A 103 -0.22 3.26 9.08
CA TYR A 103 -0.77 2.53 7.95
C TYR A 103 0.20 2.52 6.78
N ILE A 104 0.44 1.35 6.23
CA ILE A 104 1.26 1.17 5.03
C ILE A 104 0.49 0.31 4.02
N HIS A 105 0.27 0.87 2.83
CA HIS A 105 -0.08 0.05 1.68
C HIS A 105 1.19 -0.64 1.16
N PHE A 106 1.25 -1.97 1.23
CA PHE A 106 2.46 -2.75 0.96
C PHE A 106 2.18 -3.79 -0.12
N PRO A 107 2.25 -3.41 -1.43
CA PRO A 107 1.78 -4.22 -2.55
C PRO A 107 2.68 -5.43 -2.82
N MET A 108 2.23 -6.61 -2.38
CA MET A 108 2.93 -7.89 -2.51
C MET A 108 2.97 -8.39 -3.93
N GLN A 109 1.88 -8.21 -4.68
CA GLN A 109 1.62 -8.69 -6.05
C GLN A 109 1.55 -10.22 -6.16
N SER A 110 2.54 -10.96 -5.67
CA SER A 110 2.61 -12.43 -5.61
C SER A 110 3.50 -12.87 -4.44
N GLY A 111 3.28 -14.06 -3.93
CA GLY A 111 4.14 -14.72 -2.93
C GLY A 111 5.15 -15.68 -3.54
N SER A 112 5.22 -15.80 -4.86
CA SER A 112 6.19 -16.64 -5.57
C SER A 112 7.33 -15.82 -6.14
N ASN A 113 8.58 -16.22 -5.88
CA ASN A 113 9.76 -15.54 -6.41
C ASN A 113 9.82 -15.61 -7.94
N GLU A 114 9.40 -16.73 -8.54
CA GLU A 114 9.36 -16.87 -10.00
C GLU A 114 8.34 -15.92 -10.64
N ILE A 115 7.15 -15.79 -10.05
CA ILE A 115 6.14 -14.86 -10.53
C ILE A 115 6.59 -13.41 -10.30
N LEU A 116 7.17 -13.08 -9.14
CA LEU A 116 7.74 -11.76 -8.88
C LEU A 116 8.81 -11.39 -9.93
N LYS A 117 9.69 -12.33 -10.29
CA LYS A 117 10.69 -12.15 -11.35
C LYS A 117 10.03 -11.89 -12.71
N ARG A 118 9.01 -12.67 -13.07
CA ARG A 118 8.24 -12.49 -14.32
C ARG A 118 7.50 -11.14 -14.34
N MET A 119 7.03 -10.70 -13.18
CA MET A 119 6.42 -9.36 -12.97
C MET A 119 7.44 -8.21 -13.01
N ASN A 120 8.74 -8.51 -13.13
CA ASN A 120 9.84 -7.55 -13.00
C ASN A 120 9.83 -6.82 -11.66
N ARG A 121 9.50 -7.58 -10.58
CA ARG A 121 9.62 -7.08 -9.20
C ARG A 121 11.05 -7.33 -8.71
N THR A 122 11.60 -6.33 -8.03
CA THR A 122 13.01 -6.28 -7.65
C THR A 122 13.25 -6.73 -6.20
N TYR A 123 12.26 -7.35 -5.59
CA TYR A 123 12.31 -7.97 -4.26
C TYR A 123 11.87 -9.43 -4.32
N THR A 124 12.26 -10.22 -3.33
CA THR A 124 11.85 -11.60 -3.14
C THR A 124 10.75 -11.70 -2.06
N ARG A 125 10.08 -12.87 -1.97
CA ARG A 125 9.11 -13.16 -0.91
C ARG A 125 9.74 -13.09 0.48
N GLU A 126 11.00 -13.52 0.62
CA GLU A 126 11.75 -13.49 1.89
C GLU A 126 12.01 -12.05 2.33
N HIS A 127 12.45 -11.19 1.41
CA HIS A 127 12.63 -9.77 1.67
C HIS A 127 11.30 -9.10 2.06
N PHE A 128 10.21 -9.42 1.33
CA PHE A 128 8.89 -8.90 1.63
C PHE A 128 8.44 -9.31 3.04
N HIS A 129 8.57 -10.59 3.40
CA HIS A 129 8.23 -11.11 4.72
C HIS A 129 9.08 -10.46 5.82
N TYR A 130 10.40 -10.33 5.59
CA TYR A 130 11.31 -9.65 6.51
C TYR A 130 10.87 -8.21 6.78
N MET A 131 10.55 -7.44 5.73
CA MET A 131 10.09 -6.06 5.89
C MET A 131 8.72 -5.98 6.58
N ALA A 132 7.79 -6.88 6.27
CA ALA A 132 6.52 -6.97 6.99
C ALA A 132 6.72 -7.25 8.49
N SER A 133 7.67 -8.12 8.83
CA SER A 133 8.05 -8.39 10.23
C SER A 133 8.67 -7.18 10.90
N LYS A 134 9.54 -6.43 10.19
CA LYS A 134 10.12 -5.18 10.70
C LYS A 134 9.06 -4.09 10.92
N ILE A 135 8.08 -3.97 10.04
CA ILE A 135 6.95 -3.05 10.24
C ILE A 135 6.21 -3.40 11.54
N ARG A 136 5.92 -4.69 11.79
CA ARG A 136 5.25 -5.15 13.01
C ARG A 136 6.10 -4.99 14.27
N GLU A 137 7.43 -5.12 14.16
CA GLU A 137 8.37 -4.91 15.27
C GLU A 137 8.43 -3.43 15.69
N ILE A 138 8.57 -2.52 14.72
CA ILE A 138 8.72 -1.08 14.98
C ILE A 138 7.36 -0.42 15.26
N MET A 139 6.32 -0.85 14.57
CA MET A 139 4.95 -0.31 14.68
C MET A 139 3.94 -1.46 14.89
N PRO A 140 3.78 -2.03 16.08
CA PRO A 140 2.94 -3.22 16.32
C PRO A 140 1.48 -3.08 15.88
N ASN A 141 0.93 -1.87 15.92
CA ASN A 141 -0.45 -1.55 15.56
C ASN A 141 -0.59 -1.01 14.12
N CYS A 142 0.46 -1.12 13.30
CA CYS A 142 0.41 -0.64 11.92
C CYS A 142 -0.58 -1.46 11.08
N GLY A 143 -1.56 -0.79 10.47
CA GLY A 143 -2.42 -1.39 9.47
C GLY A 143 -1.65 -1.66 8.19
N LEU A 144 -1.71 -2.91 7.69
CA LEU A 144 -1.11 -3.28 6.41
C LEU A 144 -2.19 -3.62 5.39
N SER A 145 -2.15 -2.97 4.24
CA SER A 145 -2.89 -3.42 3.07
C SER A 145 -1.96 -3.81 1.93
N THR A 146 -2.49 -4.54 0.96
CA THR A 146 -1.70 -5.05 -0.16
C THR A 146 -2.49 -5.08 -1.45
N ASP A 147 -1.78 -5.17 -2.58
CA ASP A 147 -2.31 -5.57 -3.88
C ASP A 147 -1.79 -6.95 -4.23
N ILE A 148 -2.65 -7.80 -4.79
CA ILE A 148 -2.29 -9.15 -5.26
C ILE A 148 -2.96 -9.41 -6.62
N ILE A 149 -2.20 -9.97 -7.54
CA ILE A 149 -2.66 -10.38 -8.87
C ILE A 149 -2.60 -11.90 -8.94
N VAL A 150 -3.76 -12.54 -9.14
CA VAL A 150 -3.86 -13.99 -9.38
C VAL A 150 -3.92 -14.31 -10.86
N GLY A 151 -3.41 -15.49 -11.24
CA GLY A 151 -3.44 -15.96 -12.62
C GLY A 151 -2.56 -15.11 -13.53
N PHE A 152 -1.44 -14.62 -13.04
CA PHE A 152 -0.43 -14.01 -13.87
C PHE A 152 0.09 -15.07 -14.89
N PRO A 153 0.42 -14.71 -16.14
CA PRO A 153 0.84 -15.69 -17.14
C PRO A 153 1.93 -16.62 -16.63
N GLY A 154 1.69 -17.93 -16.74
CA GLY A 154 2.57 -18.99 -16.29
C GLY A 154 2.54 -19.29 -14.78
N GLU A 155 1.61 -18.70 -14.01
CA GLU A 155 1.46 -19.03 -12.59
C GLU A 155 0.92 -20.45 -12.40
N THR A 156 1.70 -21.33 -11.73
CA THR A 156 1.26 -22.68 -11.38
C THR A 156 0.42 -22.69 -10.08
N ASP A 157 -0.19 -23.84 -9.75
CA ASP A 157 -0.94 -23.98 -8.51
C ASP A 157 -0.01 -23.89 -7.28
N GLU A 158 1.20 -24.45 -7.38
CA GLU A 158 2.20 -24.36 -6.31
C GLU A 158 2.59 -22.91 -6.05
N GLN A 159 2.79 -22.11 -7.09
CA GLN A 159 3.14 -20.70 -6.98
C GLN A 159 1.98 -19.87 -6.41
N PHE A 160 0.74 -20.22 -6.73
CA PHE A 160 -0.43 -19.64 -6.10
C PHE A 160 -0.49 -20.01 -4.60
N ARG A 161 -0.19 -21.28 -4.21
CA ARG A 161 -0.10 -21.69 -2.80
C ARG A 161 0.99 -20.93 -2.05
N GLU A 162 2.13 -20.64 -2.67
CA GLU A 162 3.16 -19.76 -2.08
C GLU A 162 2.61 -18.36 -1.77
N THR A 163 1.71 -17.84 -2.61
CA THR A 163 1.05 -16.55 -2.38
C THR A 163 0.12 -16.60 -1.16
N LEU A 164 -0.69 -17.65 -1.03
CA LEU A 164 -1.55 -17.84 0.14
C LEU A 164 -0.73 -18.04 1.42
N ASP A 165 0.37 -18.81 1.37
CA ASP A 165 1.29 -18.98 2.50
C ASP A 165 1.86 -17.64 3.00
N LEU A 166 2.28 -16.78 2.09
CA LEU A 166 2.79 -15.45 2.46
C LEU A 166 1.69 -14.56 3.05
N MET A 167 0.46 -14.63 2.54
CA MET A 167 -0.68 -13.94 3.14
C MET A 167 -0.96 -14.42 4.57
N GLU A 168 -0.89 -15.73 4.83
CA GLU A 168 -1.04 -16.29 6.19
C GLU A 168 0.04 -15.78 7.16
N LYS A 169 1.27 -15.66 6.70
CA LYS A 169 2.39 -15.18 7.51
C LYS A 169 2.29 -13.70 7.84
N VAL A 170 1.86 -12.88 6.88
CA VAL A 170 1.80 -11.41 7.04
C VAL A 170 0.51 -10.96 7.72
N LYS A 171 -0.62 -11.57 7.41
CA LYS A 171 -1.98 -11.22 7.86
C LYS A 171 -2.31 -9.74 7.59
N PHE A 172 -2.66 -9.44 6.36
CA PHE A 172 -3.06 -8.09 5.97
C PHE A 172 -4.41 -7.68 6.56
N ASN A 173 -4.55 -6.41 6.95
CA ASN A 173 -5.83 -5.83 7.36
C ASN A 173 -6.82 -5.83 6.18
N SER A 174 -6.32 -5.52 4.98
CA SER A 174 -7.10 -5.56 3.74
C SER A 174 -6.22 -5.92 2.55
N ALA A 175 -6.81 -6.52 1.52
CA ALA A 175 -6.14 -6.78 0.26
C ALA A 175 -7.03 -6.36 -0.92
N TYR A 176 -6.44 -5.69 -1.89
CA TYR A 176 -7.02 -5.46 -3.20
C TYR A 176 -6.54 -6.58 -4.12
N THR A 177 -7.45 -7.46 -4.47
CA THR A 177 -7.16 -8.68 -5.21
C THR A 177 -7.71 -8.59 -6.62
N PHE A 178 -6.88 -8.91 -7.60
CA PHE A 178 -7.20 -8.78 -9.01
C PHE A 178 -6.89 -10.06 -9.76
N LYS A 179 -7.75 -10.44 -10.71
CA LYS A 179 -7.37 -11.37 -11.78
C LYS A 179 -6.44 -10.63 -12.73
N TYR A 180 -5.37 -11.28 -13.17
CA TYR A 180 -4.54 -10.70 -14.22
C TYR A 180 -5.39 -10.40 -15.46
N SER A 181 -5.26 -9.20 -15.96
CA SER A 181 -5.86 -8.75 -17.22
C SER A 181 -4.78 -8.13 -18.09
N PRO A 182 -4.57 -8.63 -19.32
CA PRO A 182 -3.59 -8.06 -20.24
C PRO A 182 -3.92 -6.59 -20.53
N ARG A 183 -2.88 -5.78 -20.56
CA ARG A 183 -3.00 -4.36 -20.88
C ARG A 183 -2.14 -4.04 -22.07
N PRO A 184 -2.67 -3.35 -23.11
CA PRO A 184 -1.92 -2.96 -24.29
C PRO A 184 -0.60 -2.27 -23.94
N TYR A 185 0.45 -2.57 -24.69
CA TYR A 185 1.80 -2.03 -24.56
C TYR A 185 2.59 -2.51 -23.33
N THR A 186 2.08 -3.43 -22.53
CA THR A 186 2.83 -4.03 -21.42
C THR A 186 3.56 -5.29 -21.87
N LYS A 187 4.72 -5.58 -21.24
CA LYS A 187 5.47 -6.78 -21.56
C LYS A 187 4.68 -8.08 -21.27
N ALA A 188 3.90 -8.08 -20.19
CA ALA A 188 3.12 -9.25 -19.78
C ALA A 188 1.97 -9.58 -20.73
N GLU A 189 1.48 -8.63 -21.54
CA GLU A 189 0.51 -8.87 -22.60
C GLU A 189 1.03 -9.90 -23.63
N GLN A 190 2.34 -9.89 -23.86
CA GLN A 190 2.99 -10.74 -24.86
C GLN A 190 3.34 -12.15 -24.34
N PHE A 191 3.10 -12.44 -23.08
CA PHE A 191 3.35 -13.76 -22.51
C PHE A 191 2.31 -14.77 -23.00
N THR A 192 2.79 -15.93 -23.46
CA THR A 192 1.97 -16.94 -24.13
C THR A 192 1.21 -17.85 -23.16
N GLU A 193 1.73 -18.05 -21.95
CA GLU A 193 1.18 -18.97 -20.95
C GLU A 193 0.02 -18.34 -20.17
N GLN A 194 -1.01 -17.88 -20.87
CA GLN A 194 -2.19 -17.28 -20.27
C GLN A 194 -2.99 -18.31 -19.45
N ILE A 195 -3.42 -17.91 -18.27
CA ILE A 195 -4.24 -18.71 -17.37
C ILE A 195 -5.71 -18.54 -17.74
N SER A 196 -6.50 -19.63 -17.72
CA SER A 196 -7.93 -19.57 -18.04
C SER A 196 -8.70 -18.72 -17.04
N GLU A 197 -9.80 -18.11 -17.47
CA GLU A 197 -10.62 -17.26 -16.60
C GLU A 197 -11.26 -18.04 -15.44
N ASP A 198 -11.57 -19.33 -15.64
CA ASP A 198 -12.11 -20.19 -14.59
C ASP A 198 -11.09 -20.41 -13.46
N VAL A 199 -9.83 -20.74 -13.81
CA VAL A 199 -8.75 -20.87 -12.82
C VAL A 199 -8.46 -19.55 -12.11
N LYS A 200 -8.44 -18.42 -12.83
CA LYS A 200 -8.29 -17.10 -12.20
C LYS A 200 -9.41 -16.80 -11.22
N LYS A 201 -10.66 -17.18 -11.56
CA LYS A 201 -11.81 -16.97 -10.70
C LYS A 201 -11.70 -17.84 -9.45
N GLU A 202 -11.39 -19.12 -9.58
CA GLU A 202 -11.22 -20.06 -8.46
C GLU A 202 -10.17 -19.55 -7.50
N ARG A 203 -8.98 -19.19 -8.00
CA ARG A 203 -7.90 -18.63 -7.19
C ARG A 203 -8.29 -17.34 -6.48
N LEU A 204 -9.01 -16.45 -7.17
CA LEU A 204 -9.50 -15.21 -6.57
C LEU A 204 -10.48 -15.49 -5.44
N ASP A 205 -11.43 -16.39 -5.65
CA ASP A 205 -12.46 -16.74 -4.65
C ASP A 205 -11.80 -17.35 -3.40
N GLU A 206 -10.83 -18.26 -3.55
CA GLU A 206 -10.07 -18.81 -2.43
C GLU A 206 -9.31 -17.74 -1.65
N MET A 207 -8.62 -16.85 -2.35
CA MET A 207 -7.88 -15.75 -1.75
C MET A 207 -8.79 -14.78 -0.98
N LEU A 208 -9.98 -14.50 -1.51
CA LEU A 208 -10.97 -13.65 -0.83
C LEU A 208 -11.47 -14.28 0.48
N VAL A 209 -11.67 -15.61 0.50
CA VAL A 209 -12.04 -16.33 1.74
C VAL A 209 -10.95 -16.18 2.79
N LEU A 210 -9.69 -16.39 2.40
CA LEU A 210 -8.54 -16.22 3.29
C LEU A 210 -8.45 -14.79 3.84
N GLN A 211 -8.54 -13.79 2.97
CA GLN A 211 -8.44 -12.39 3.38
C GLN A 211 -9.58 -11.99 4.33
N ARG A 212 -10.81 -12.42 4.08
CA ARG A 212 -11.95 -12.16 4.98
C ARG A 212 -11.71 -12.72 6.38
N ARG A 213 -11.11 -13.91 6.49
CA ARG A 213 -10.71 -14.49 7.78
C ARG A 213 -9.70 -13.61 8.50
N HIS A 214 -8.62 -13.18 7.81
CA HIS A 214 -7.60 -12.30 8.39
C HIS A 214 -8.18 -10.97 8.86
N THR A 215 -8.99 -10.32 8.01
CA THR A 215 -9.66 -9.06 8.36
C THR A 215 -10.53 -9.23 9.61
N LEU A 216 -11.31 -10.31 9.70
CA LEU A 216 -12.15 -10.59 10.87
C LEU A 216 -11.32 -10.82 12.13
N GLU A 217 -10.23 -11.60 12.03
CA GLU A 217 -9.32 -11.85 13.15
C GLU A 217 -8.70 -10.56 13.69
N LEU A 218 -8.24 -9.67 12.78
CA LEU A 218 -7.63 -8.39 13.14
C LEU A 218 -8.65 -7.43 13.73
N ASN A 219 -9.84 -7.33 13.15
CA ASN A 219 -10.92 -6.48 13.66
C ASN A 219 -11.40 -6.91 15.06
N LYS A 220 -11.48 -8.23 15.32
CA LYS A 220 -11.80 -8.74 16.66
C LYS A 220 -10.81 -8.28 17.73
N LYS A 221 -9.52 -8.12 17.40
CA LYS A 221 -8.50 -7.61 18.33
C LYS A 221 -8.69 -6.14 18.67
N MET A 222 -9.41 -5.38 17.85
CA MET A 222 -9.70 -3.96 18.11
C MET A 222 -10.90 -3.76 19.05
N VAL A 223 -11.72 -4.79 19.25
CA VAL A 223 -12.87 -4.72 20.17
C VAL A 223 -12.38 -4.51 21.61
N GLY A 224 -12.95 -3.50 22.29
CA GLY A 224 -12.55 -3.13 23.65
C GLY A 224 -11.32 -2.20 23.73
N THR A 225 -10.78 -1.75 22.58
CA THR A 225 -9.69 -0.78 22.54
C THR A 225 -10.20 0.61 22.17
N TYR A 226 -9.46 1.65 22.60
CA TYR A 226 -9.73 3.02 22.18
C TYR A 226 -9.08 3.29 20.83
N GLN A 227 -9.87 3.84 19.89
CA GLN A 227 -9.40 4.21 18.56
C GLN A 227 -9.68 5.70 18.28
N GLN A 228 -8.67 6.40 17.79
CA GLN A 228 -8.85 7.76 17.31
C GLN A 228 -9.37 7.73 15.88
N VAL A 229 -10.55 8.28 15.64
CA VAL A 229 -11.21 8.29 14.33
C VAL A 229 -11.29 9.73 13.81
N LEU A 230 -10.86 9.96 12.57
CA LEU A 230 -11.16 11.20 11.85
C LEU A 230 -12.49 11.00 11.10
N ILE A 231 -13.49 11.78 11.49
CA ILE A 231 -14.78 11.79 10.81
C ILE A 231 -14.63 12.47 9.45
N GLU A 232 -15.05 11.78 8.39
CA GLU A 232 -14.84 12.23 7.01
C GLU A 232 -16.13 12.54 6.28
N LYS A 233 -17.22 11.84 6.61
CA LYS A 233 -18.50 11.97 5.91
C LYS A 233 -19.65 11.33 6.68
N GLU A 234 -20.87 11.61 6.25
CA GLU A 234 -22.04 10.83 6.64
C GLU A 234 -21.96 9.40 6.12
N SER A 235 -22.50 8.47 6.89
CA SER A 235 -22.55 7.07 6.51
C SER A 235 -23.49 6.89 5.30
N LYS A 236 -23.03 6.17 4.29
CA LYS A 236 -23.87 5.82 3.12
C LYS A 236 -25.05 4.88 3.45
N LYS A 237 -24.99 4.21 4.61
CA LYS A 237 -25.97 3.19 5.01
C LYS A 237 -27.03 3.74 5.98
N SER A 238 -26.81 4.90 6.58
CA SER A 238 -27.74 5.50 7.55
C SER A 238 -27.47 6.99 7.67
N SER A 239 -28.52 7.81 7.57
CA SER A 239 -28.45 9.28 7.71
C SER A 239 -28.12 9.78 9.12
N ASN A 240 -28.20 8.90 10.13
CA ASN A 240 -27.92 9.25 11.52
C ASN A 240 -26.53 8.81 11.99
N HIS A 241 -25.69 8.35 11.09
CA HIS A 241 -24.37 7.86 11.43
C HIS A 241 -23.29 8.57 10.61
N TRP A 242 -22.17 8.76 11.24
CA TRP A 242 -20.97 9.29 10.62
C TRP A 242 -20.00 8.15 10.27
N ALA A 243 -19.18 8.35 9.27
CA ALA A 243 -18.12 7.43 8.89
C ALA A 243 -16.77 8.14 8.90
N GLY A 244 -15.78 7.46 9.44
CA GLY A 244 -14.42 7.95 9.50
C GLY A 244 -13.41 6.83 9.51
N ARG A 245 -12.12 7.17 9.48
CA ARG A 245 -11.04 6.18 9.50
C ARG A 245 -10.18 6.33 10.76
N THR A 246 -9.77 5.16 11.25
CA THR A 246 -8.73 5.08 12.30
C THR A 246 -7.36 5.50 11.75
N ASP A 247 -6.40 5.59 12.62
CA ASP A 247 -4.99 5.79 12.26
C ASP A 247 -4.47 4.66 11.36
N SER A 248 -4.84 3.41 11.67
CA SER A 248 -4.52 2.22 10.89
C SER A 248 -5.37 2.04 9.60
N ASN A 249 -6.17 3.06 9.23
CA ASN A 249 -7.00 3.13 8.03
C ASN A 249 -8.25 2.23 8.02
N GLU A 250 -8.69 1.73 9.19
CA GLU A 250 -9.94 0.98 9.29
C GLU A 250 -11.14 1.91 9.29
N TRP A 251 -12.17 1.59 8.51
CA TRP A 251 -13.43 2.33 8.50
C TRP A 251 -14.25 2.02 9.75
N VAL A 252 -14.71 3.08 10.40
CA VAL A 252 -15.61 3.02 11.56
C VAL A 252 -16.87 3.81 11.26
N ILE A 253 -18.01 3.26 11.65
CA ILE A 253 -19.31 3.93 11.63
C ILE A 253 -19.68 4.24 13.08
N ILE A 254 -20.02 5.50 13.35
CA ILE A 254 -20.33 6.05 14.67
C ILE A 254 -21.73 6.63 14.66
#